data_7c7582fc1a81333829b2dcc85e938717
#
_entry.id   7c7582fc1a81333829b2dcc85e938717
#
_cell.length_a   1.000
_cell.length_b   1.000
_cell.length_c   1.000
_cell.angle_alpha   90.00
_cell.angle_beta   90.00
_cell.angle_gamma   90.00
#
_symmetry.space_group_name_H-M   'P 1'
#
loop_
_entity.id
_entity.type
_entity.pdbx_description
1 polymer ?
#
loop_
_entity_poly.entity_id
_entity_poly.type
_entity_poly.pdbx_seq_one_letter_code
_entity_poly.pdbx_strand_id
1 'polypeptide(L)'
;CGGGIAAFAVVPPATHVIGIDHQAEMLDMFSKNAKDRGITCEVFDGFWPAVADQGPVADVVATHHVVYNVPAIEDFLLAMNSHARKRVVIEMPQRHPLTTAAPLWKHFWNLDRPVNPTPEDLMKVLSEVGINAHLELWEGSMRTESDLQSQANFSRIRLCLPAAREGEVLE
;
A
#
# COMPACT_ATOMS: atom_id res chain seq x y z
N CYS A 1 0.37 -7.15 3.10
CA CYS A 1 -0.38 -7.76 1.98
C CYS A 1 -1.88 -7.42 2.03
N GLY A 2 -2.37 -6.96 3.19
CA GLY A 2 -3.78 -6.72 3.38
C GLY A 2 -4.63 -7.97 3.10
N GLY A 3 -5.87 -7.81 2.69
CA GLY A 3 -6.76 -8.91 2.31
C GLY A 3 -6.48 -9.55 0.94
N GLY A 4 -5.36 -9.23 0.28
CA GLY A 4 -4.87 -9.90 -0.92
C GLY A 4 -5.43 -9.39 -2.25
N ILE A 5 -6.12 -8.26 -2.31
CA ILE A 5 -6.77 -7.78 -3.54
C ILE A 5 -5.76 -7.71 -4.70
N ALA A 6 -4.59 -7.12 -4.47
CA ALA A 6 -3.54 -7.00 -5.48
C ALA A 6 -2.95 -8.36 -5.87
N ALA A 7 -2.69 -9.25 -4.89
CA ALA A 7 -2.13 -10.56 -5.15
C ALA A 7 -3.09 -11.44 -5.97
N PHE A 8 -4.39 -11.38 -5.69
CA PHE A 8 -5.38 -12.18 -6.43
C PHE A 8 -5.71 -11.62 -7.81
N ALA A 9 -5.41 -10.36 -8.08
CA ALA A 9 -5.61 -9.77 -9.41
C ALA A 9 -4.69 -10.39 -10.49
N VAL A 10 -3.59 -11.02 -10.09
CA VAL A 10 -2.64 -11.69 -11.01
C VAL A 10 -2.87 -13.20 -11.14
N VAL A 11 -3.97 -13.71 -10.62
CA VAL A 11 -4.37 -15.12 -10.74
C VAL A 11 -5.55 -15.24 -11.71
N PRO A 12 -5.45 -15.95 -12.83
CA PRO A 12 -4.23 -16.47 -13.45
C PRO A 12 -3.34 -15.37 -14.05
N PRO A 13 -2.09 -15.56 -14.41
CA PRO A 13 -1.39 -16.85 -14.52
C PRO A 13 -0.71 -17.34 -13.23
N ALA A 14 -0.65 -16.52 -12.16
CA ALA A 14 -0.10 -17.01 -10.90
C ALA A 14 -0.95 -18.18 -10.36
N THR A 15 -0.27 -19.21 -9.84
CA THR A 15 -0.91 -20.42 -9.31
C THR A 15 -0.77 -20.54 -7.80
N HIS A 16 0.11 -19.75 -7.21
CA HIS A 16 0.37 -19.70 -5.78
C HIS A 16 0.65 -18.25 -5.36
N VAL A 17 0.12 -17.82 -4.25
CA VAL A 17 0.29 -16.47 -3.71
C VAL A 17 0.81 -16.52 -2.28
N ILE A 18 1.65 -15.55 -1.93
CA ILE A 18 2.27 -15.45 -0.62
C ILE A 18 1.96 -14.08 -0.06
N GLY A 19 1.40 -14.04 1.15
CA GLY A 19 1.08 -12.81 1.86
C GLY A 19 2.02 -12.59 3.04
N ILE A 20 2.65 -11.41 3.12
CA ILE A 20 3.43 -10.97 4.28
C ILE A 20 2.74 -9.74 4.86
N ASP A 21 2.38 -9.80 6.14
CA ASP A 21 1.76 -8.69 6.86
C ASP A 21 2.05 -8.83 8.37
N HIS A 22 2.04 -7.73 9.09
CA HIS A 22 2.22 -7.71 10.54
C HIS A 22 0.89 -7.68 11.31
N GLN A 23 -0.23 -7.67 10.61
CA GLN A 23 -1.58 -7.67 11.19
C GLN A 23 -2.21 -9.04 10.97
N ALA A 24 -2.42 -9.77 12.06
CA ALA A 24 -2.99 -11.12 12.02
C ALA A 24 -4.34 -11.16 11.29
N GLU A 25 -5.20 -10.16 11.52
CA GLU A 25 -6.52 -10.07 10.87
C GLU A 25 -6.39 -9.93 9.34
N MET A 26 -5.33 -9.29 8.86
CA MET A 26 -5.07 -9.17 7.42
C MET A 26 -4.63 -10.51 6.83
N LEU A 27 -3.78 -11.26 7.54
CA LEU A 27 -3.36 -12.61 7.14
C LEU A 27 -4.53 -13.60 7.14
N ASP A 28 -5.41 -13.52 8.13
CA ASP A 28 -6.64 -14.32 8.18
C ASP A 28 -7.55 -14.00 6.99
N MET A 29 -7.74 -12.71 6.71
CA MET A 29 -8.53 -12.25 5.56
C MET A 29 -7.91 -12.72 4.23
N PHE A 30 -6.57 -12.63 4.10
CA PHE A 30 -5.84 -13.09 2.92
C PHE A 30 -6.09 -14.59 2.70
N SER A 31 -5.88 -15.40 3.74
CA SER A 31 -6.07 -16.85 3.71
C SER A 31 -7.50 -17.23 3.36
N LYS A 32 -8.49 -16.57 3.98
CA LYS A 32 -9.91 -16.77 3.68
C LYS A 32 -10.22 -16.42 2.22
N ASN A 33 -9.77 -15.28 1.75
CA ASN A 33 -10.01 -14.81 0.39
C ASN A 33 -9.34 -15.73 -0.67
N ALA A 34 -8.17 -16.29 -0.37
CA ALA A 34 -7.53 -17.29 -1.22
C ALA A 34 -8.35 -18.57 -1.29
N LYS A 35 -8.79 -19.09 -0.14
CA LYS A 35 -9.63 -20.29 -0.05
C LYS A 35 -10.95 -20.13 -0.81
N ASP A 36 -11.62 -19.00 -0.66
CA ASP A 36 -12.90 -18.71 -1.34
C ASP A 36 -12.74 -18.67 -2.86
N ARG A 37 -11.54 -18.43 -3.36
CA ARG A 37 -11.17 -18.41 -4.79
C ARG A 37 -10.54 -19.73 -5.28
N GLY A 38 -10.32 -20.69 -4.39
CA GLY A 38 -9.61 -21.93 -4.73
C GLY A 38 -8.11 -21.73 -5.07
N ILE A 39 -7.49 -20.68 -4.50
CA ILE A 39 -6.09 -20.33 -4.75
C ILE A 39 -5.20 -20.88 -3.63
N THR A 40 -4.09 -21.51 -3.99
CA THR A 40 -3.08 -21.93 -3.01
C THR A 40 -2.34 -20.72 -2.45
N CYS A 41 -2.25 -20.62 -1.12
CA CYS A 41 -1.55 -19.50 -0.49
C CYS A 41 -0.72 -19.94 0.72
N GLU A 42 0.28 -19.12 1.02
CA GLU A 42 1.02 -19.12 2.27
C GLU A 42 0.98 -17.72 2.89
N VAL A 43 1.09 -17.63 4.20
CA VAL A 43 1.14 -16.34 4.91
C VAL A 43 2.29 -16.33 5.90
N PHE A 44 2.93 -15.18 6.04
CA PHE A 44 4.03 -14.93 6.97
C PHE A 44 3.70 -13.70 7.82
N ASP A 45 3.70 -13.89 9.14
CA ASP A 45 3.52 -12.81 10.10
C ASP A 45 4.83 -12.04 10.30
N GLY A 46 4.79 -10.75 10.10
CA GLY A 46 5.89 -9.85 10.40
C GLY A 46 6.01 -8.65 9.49
N PHE A 47 6.99 -7.82 9.83
CA PHE A 47 7.31 -6.61 9.06
C PHE A 47 8.34 -6.90 7.98
N TRP A 48 8.05 -6.51 6.74
CA TRP A 48 9.05 -6.48 5.69
C TRP A 48 9.94 -5.22 5.85
N PRO A 49 11.31 -5.31 5.77
CA PRO A 49 12.09 -6.49 5.40
C PRO A 49 12.56 -7.37 6.58
N ALA A 50 12.15 -7.11 7.83
CA ALA A 50 12.65 -7.84 8.99
C ALA A 50 12.45 -9.37 8.91
N VAL A 51 11.43 -9.82 8.19
CA VAL A 51 11.15 -11.25 7.96
C VAL A 51 11.73 -11.78 6.64
N ALA A 52 12.47 -10.97 5.92
CA ALA A 52 12.98 -11.34 4.58
C ALA A 52 13.84 -12.62 4.62
N ASP A 53 14.74 -12.73 5.59
CA ASP A 53 15.63 -13.89 5.71
C ASP A 53 14.88 -15.23 5.90
N GLN A 54 13.64 -15.17 6.37
CA GLN A 54 12.76 -16.33 6.54
C GLN A 54 11.72 -16.42 5.41
N GLY A 55 11.66 -15.38 4.59
CA GLY A 55 10.67 -15.25 3.54
C GLY A 55 11.00 -16.07 2.30
N PRO A 56 9.99 -16.49 1.58
CA PRO A 56 10.18 -17.25 0.34
C PRO A 56 10.66 -16.35 -0.80
N VAL A 57 11.37 -16.94 -1.74
CA VAL A 57 11.68 -16.31 -3.04
C VAL A 57 10.56 -16.62 -4.01
N ALA A 58 9.97 -15.60 -4.63
CA ALA A 58 8.88 -15.72 -5.59
C ALA A 58 9.32 -15.31 -7.00
N ASP A 59 8.53 -15.68 -8.03
CA ASP A 59 8.78 -15.20 -9.38
C ASP A 59 8.56 -13.68 -9.48
N VAL A 60 7.51 -13.20 -8.83
CA VAL A 60 7.17 -11.79 -8.76
C VAL A 60 6.99 -11.39 -7.31
N VAL A 61 7.63 -10.31 -6.90
CA VAL A 61 7.40 -9.66 -5.61
C VAL A 61 6.68 -8.34 -5.87
N ALA A 62 5.54 -8.15 -5.20
CA ALA A 62 4.73 -6.97 -5.44
C ALA A 62 4.35 -6.26 -4.15
N THR A 63 4.24 -4.93 -4.23
CA THR A 63 3.71 -4.09 -3.16
C THR A 63 2.82 -2.99 -3.75
N HIS A 64 1.68 -2.75 -3.10
CA HIS A 64 0.70 -1.76 -3.51
C HIS A 64 0.38 -0.84 -2.34
N HIS A 65 0.50 0.46 -2.55
CA HIS A 65 0.17 1.50 -1.56
C HIS A 65 0.93 1.39 -0.22
N VAL A 66 2.21 0.96 -0.25
CA VAL A 66 3.04 0.75 0.96
C VAL A 66 4.25 1.67 0.99
N VAL A 67 5.02 1.75 -0.10
CA VAL A 67 6.37 2.32 -0.13
C VAL A 67 6.47 3.77 0.36
N TYR A 68 5.43 4.56 0.23
CA TYR A 68 5.39 5.94 0.72
C TYR A 68 5.28 6.06 2.26
N ASN A 69 5.11 4.94 2.98
CA ASN A 69 5.06 4.87 4.44
C ASN A 69 6.28 4.15 5.05
N VAL A 70 7.28 3.80 4.25
CA VAL A 70 8.43 3.00 4.69
C VAL A 70 9.61 3.92 5.02
N PRO A 71 10.01 4.06 6.30
CA PRO A 71 11.15 4.92 6.66
C PRO A 71 12.49 4.39 6.14
N ALA A 72 12.74 3.07 6.27
CA ALA A 72 13.94 2.40 5.77
C ALA A 72 13.69 1.87 4.35
N ILE A 73 13.44 2.78 3.41
CA ILE A 73 13.02 2.42 2.04
C ILE A 73 14.09 1.65 1.27
N GLU A 74 15.36 1.96 1.50
CA GLU A 74 16.51 1.29 0.85
C GLU A 74 16.51 -0.21 1.17
N ASP A 75 16.52 -0.58 2.46
CA ASP A 75 16.51 -1.99 2.90
C ASP A 75 15.26 -2.71 2.39
N PHE A 76 14.13 -2.03 2.39
CA PHE A 76 12.87 -2.56 1.89
C PHE A 76 12.95 -2.93 0.41
N LEU A 77 13.49 -2.05 -0.42
CA LEU A 77 13.63 -2.24 -1.87
C LEU A 77 14.68 -3.31 -2.21
N LEU A 78 15.82 -3.28 -1.54
CA LEU A 78 16.88 -4.27 -1.73
C LEU A 78 16.40 -5.69 -1.37
N ALA A 79 15.66 -5.82 -0.26
CA ALA A 79 15.05 -7.08 0.12
C ALA A 79 14.00 -7.56 -0.89
N MET A 80 13.13 -6.68 -1.41
CA MET A 80 12.20 -7.05 -2.48
C MET A 80 12.93 -7.56 -3.72
N ASN A 81 13.99 -6.85 -4.13
CA ASN A 81 14.76 -7.20 -5.31
C ASN A 81 15.47 -8.55 -5.17
N SER A 82 16.04 -8.84 -3.99
CA SER A 82 16.73 -10.12 -3.73
C SER A 82 15.79 -11.32 -3.65
N HIS A 83 14.51 -11.10 -3.34
CA HIS A 83 13.49 -12.15 -3.24
C HIS A 83 12.66 -12.34 -4.52
N ALA A 84 12.91 -11.57 -5.56
CA ALA A 84 12.24 -11.68 -6.85
C ALA A 84 13.11 -12.42 -7.87
N ARG A 85 12.65 -13.57 -8.38
CA ARG A 85 13.36 -14.29 -9.45
C ARG A 85 13.27 -13.60 -10.81
N LYS A 86 12.16 -12.90 -11.09
CA LYS A 86 11.87 -12.34 -12.41
C LYS A 86 11.55 -10.84 -12.36
N ARG A 87 10.73 -10.40 -11.41
CA ARG A 87 10.23 -9.01 -11.41
C ARG A 87 9.83 -8.53 -10.03
N VAL A 88 10.12 -7.27 -9.75
CA VAL A 88 9.50 -6.50 -8.68
C VAL A 88 8.46 -5.57 -9.31
N VAL A 89 7.29 -5.48 -8.70
CA VAL A 89 6.22 -4.57 -9.11
C VAL A 89 5.83 -3.71 -7.91
N ILE A 90 5.95 -2.40 -8.08
CA ILE A 90 5.59 -1.43 -7.06
C ILE A 90 4.50 -0.54 -7.63
N GLU A 91 3.36 -0.50 -6.98
CA GLU A 91 2.30 0.43 -7.32
C GLU A 91 2.15 1.45 -6.19
N MET A 92 2.15 2.71 -6.55
CA MET A 92 1.92 3.82 -5.64
C MET A 92 1.18 4.96 -6.36
N PRO A 93 0.39 5.76 -5.64
CA PRO A 93 -0.26 6.90 -6.23
C PRO A 93 0.76 8.00 -6.57
N GLN A 94 0.44 8.82 -7.55
CA GLN A 94 1.27 9.97 -7.97
C GLN A 94 1.48 11.00 -6.85
N ARG A 95 0.54 11.08 -5.91
CA ARG A 95 0.64 11.89 -4.69
C ARG A 95 0.28 11.05 -3.50
N HIS A 96 0.86 11.36 -2.36
CA HIS A 96 0.53 10.66 -1.12
C HIS A 96 -1.00 10.67 -0.89
N PRO A 97 -1.65 9.54 -0.53
CA PRO A 97 -3.11 9.44 -0.42
C PRO A 97 -3.76 10.47 0.52
N LEU A 98 -3.02 10.94 1.52
CA LEU A 98 -3.51 11.98 2.44
C LEU A 98 -3.40 13.41 1.89
N THR A 99 -2.83 13.61 0.69
CA THR A 99 -2.69 14.94 0.08
C THR A 99 -4.05 15.57 -0.21
N THR A 100 -5.06 14.78 -0.56
CA THR A 100 -6.42 15.27 -0.79
C THR A 100 -7.04 15.89 0.46
N ALA A 101 -6.64 15.43 1.64
CA ALA A 101 -7.08 15.98 2.92
C ALA A 101 -6.18 17.13 3.43
N ALA A 102 -5.14 17.53 2.69
CA ALA A 102 -4.21 18.57 3.13
C ALA A 102 -4.92 19.92 3.43
N PRO A 103 -5.89 20.42 2.63
CA PRO A 103 -6.64 21.63 2.96
C PRO A 103 -7.37 21.51 4.29
N LEU A 104 -7.96 20.36 4.58
CA LEU A 104 -8.66 20.12 5.85
C LEU A 104 -7.68 20.08 7.03
N TRP A 105 -6.49 19.47 6.86
CA TRP A 105 -5.45 19.51 7.87
C TRP A 105 -4.99 20.94 8.17
N LYS A 106 -4.87 21.77 7.11
CA LYS A 106 -4.55 23.20 7.28
C LYS A 106 -5.65 23.93 8.02
N HIS A 107 -6.92 23.69 7.66
CA HIS A 107 -8.08 24.33 8.28
C HIS A 107 -8.23 23.96 9.77
N PHE A 108 -8.28 22.66 10.09
CA PHE A 108 -8.57 22.19 11.45
C PHE A 108 -7.40 22.28 12.42
N TRP A 109 -6.17 22.15 11.92
CA TRP A 109 -4.99 22.00 12.77
C TRP A 109 -3.88 23.00 12.47
N ASN A 110 -4.05 23.87 11.48
CA ASN A 110 -3.00 24.75 10.94
C ASN A 110 -1.70 23.97 10.58
N LEU A 111 -1.83 22.75 10.13
CA LEU A 111 -0.73 21.87 9.73
C LEU A 111 -0.63 21.79 8.21
N ASP A 112 0.57 22.04 7.69
CA ASP A 112 0.90 21.78 6.30
C ASP A 112 1.35 20.32 6.16
N ARG A 113 0.63 19.54 5.34
CA ARG A 113 0.96 18.15 5.11
C ARG A 113 1.89 18.03 3.90
N PRO A 114 2.98 17.21 4.01
CA PRO A 114 3.84 16.97 2.87
C PRO A 114 3.09 16.23 1.76
N VAL A 115 3.48 16.50 0.53
CA VAL A 115 2.92 15.85 -0.67
C VAL A 115 3.78 14.68 -1.15
N ASN A 116 5.00 14.58 -0.63
CA ASN A 116 5.98 13.53 -0.92
C ASN A 116 5.80 12.33 0.03
N PRO A 117 6.41 11.16 -0.32
CA PRO A 117 7.17 10.92 -1.55
C PRO A 117 6.27 10.70 -2.78
N THR A 118 6.81 11.01 -3.95
CA THR A 118 6.21 10.77 -5.26
C THR A 118 6.86 9.56 -5.96
N PRO A 119 6.29 9.04 -7.07
CA PRO A 119 6.95 8.01 -7.88
C PRO A 119 8.33 8.45 -8.39
N GLU A 120 8.50 9.73 -8.74
CA GLU A 120 9.77 10.29 -9.17
C GLU A 120 10.82 10.29 -8.05
N ASP A 121 10.41 10.51 -6.80
CA ASP A 121 11.30 10.38 -5.64
C ASP A 121 11.72 8.93 -5.43
N LEU A 122 10.79 7.97 -5.58
CA LEU A 122 11.09 6.54 -5.53
C LEU A 122 12.08 6.13 -6.64
N MET A 123 11.91 6.65 -7.86
CA MET A 123 12.84 6.36 -8.97
C MET A 123 14.27 6.84 -8.68
N LYS A 124 14.44 7.98 -8.00
CA LYS A 124 15.76 8.45 -7.55
C LYS A 124 16.39 7.47 -6.56
N VAL A 125 15.62 7.05 -5.54
CA VAL A 125 16.11 6.08 -4.55
C VAL A 125 16.48 4.76 -5.22
N LEU A 126 15.65 4.23 -6.12
CA LEU A 126 15.96 3.01 -6.87
C LEU A 126 17.28 3.12 -7.64
N SER A 127 17.52 4.27 -8.28
CA SER A 127 18.79 4.53 -8.98
C SER A 127 19.97 4.61 -8.02
N GLU A 128 19.81 5.23 -6.86
CA GLU A 128 20.86 5.35 -5.83
C GLU A 128 21.27 3.98 -5.25
N VAL A 129 20.31 3.07 -5.06
CA VAL A 129 20.59 1.70 -4.62
C VAL A 129 20.95 0.73 -5.74
N GLY A 130 21.15 1.25 -6.97
CA GLY A 130 21.59 0.45 -8.12
C GLY A 130 20.52 -0.43 -8.76
N ILE A 131 19.24 -0.17 -8.50
CA ILE A 131 18.12 -0.89 -9.11
C ILE A 131 17.62 -0.12 -10.33
N ASN A 132 17.76 -0.74 -11.51
CA ASN A 132 17.23 -0.17 -12.75
C ASN A 132 15.72 -0.48 -12.85
N ALA A 133 14.89 0.55 -12.77
CA ALA A 133 13.44 0.44 -12.82
C ALA A 133 12.84 1.23 -13.99
N HIS A 134 11.64 0.84 -14.40
CA HIS A 134 10.83 1.54 -15.38
C HIS A 134 9.57 2.08 -14.71
N LEU A 135 9.25 3.35 -14.96
CA LEU A 135 8.05 4.01 -14.44
C LEU A 135 6.98 4.05 -15.54
N GLU A 136 5.83 3.52 -15.24
CA GLU A 136 4.62 3.66 -16.06
C GLU A 136 3.56 4.44 -15.27
N LEU A 137 2.92 5.39 -15.93
CA LEU A 137 1.81 6.15 -15.37
C LEU A 137 0.51 5.69 -16.03
N TRP A 138 -0.51 5.46 -15.23
CA TRP A 138 -1.84 5.10 -15.71
C TRP A 138 -2.93 5.78 -14.87
N GLU A 139 -4.07 6.03 -15.48
CA GLU A 139 -5.22 6.59 -14.78
C GLU A 139 -6.12 5.46 -14.26
N GLY A 140 -6.24 5.36 -12.95
CA GLY A 140 -7.18 4.46 -12.30
C GLY A 140 -8.49 5.18 -11.97
N SER A 141 -9.62 4.51 -12.11
CA SER A 141 -10.86 5.04 -11.59
C SER A 141 -10.92 4.93 -10.08
N MET A 142 -10.99 6.06 -9.37
CA MET A 142 -11.34 6.04 -7.96
C MET A 142 -12.82 5.64 -7.83
N ARG A 143 -13.07 4.52 -7.15
CA ARG A 143 -14.44 4.18 -6.74
C ARG A 143 -14.86 5.11 -5.60
N THR A 144 -15.65 6.11 -5.92
CA THR A 144 -16.33 6.96 -4.95
C THR A 144 -17.83 6.62 -4.95
N GLU A 145 -18.18 5.47 -4.39
CA GLU A 145 -19.59 5.08 -4.22
C GLU A 145 -20.11 5.32 -2.80
N SER A 146 -19.39 6.11 -1.99
CA SER A 146 -19.86 6.46 -0.65
C SER A 146 -20.67 7.75 -0.67
N ASP A 147 -21.78 7.77 0.08
CA ASP A 147 -22.55 8.99 0.32
C ASP A 147 -21.71 10.05 1.09
N LEU A 148 -22.15 11.29 1.04
CA LEU A 148 -21.42 12.41 1.67
C LEU A 148 -21.20 12.21 3.17
N GLN A 149 -22.15 11.60 3.88
CA GLN A 149 -22.02 11.36 5.32
C GLN A 149 -20.92 10.35 5.62
N SER A 150 -20.83 9.27 4.83
CA SER A 150 -19.75 8.28 4.93
C SER A 150 -18.40 8.89 4.61
N GLN A 151 -18.32 9.78 3.62
CA GLN A 151 -17.10 10.51 3.27
C GLN A 151 -16.68 11.46 4.38
N ALA A 152 -17.63 12.19 5.00
CA ALA A 152 -17.36 13.09 6.13
C ALA A 152 -16.84 12.32 7.35
N ASN A 153 -17.49 11.21 7.71
CA ASN A 153 -17.04 10.36 8.82
C ASN A 153 -15.63 9.79 8.56
N PHE A 154 -15.36 9.32 7.36
CA PHE A 154 -14.05 8.83 6.97
C PHE A 154 -12.98 9.93 7.07
N SER A 155 -13.29 11.14 6.57
CA SER A 155 -12.41 12.30 6.65
C SER A 155 -12.18 12.75 8.10
N ARG A 156 -13.24 12.80 8.90
CA ARG A 156 -13.18 13.12 10.33
C ARG A 156 -12.20 12.21 11.08
N ILE A 157 -12.33 10.90 10.88
CA ILE A 157 -11.43 9.90 11.51
C ILE A 157 -9.98 10.16 11.12
N ARG A 158 -9.72 10.38 9.82
CA ARG A 158 -8.38 10.67 9.31
C ARG A 158 -7.81 12.01 9.76
N LEU A 159 -8.66 12.96 10.07
CA LEU A 159 -8.28 14.25 10.65
C LEU A 159 -8.10 14.19 12.17
N CYS A 160 -8.30 13.03 12.80
CA CYS A 160 -8.28 12.86 14.26
C CYS A 160 -9.26 13.79 14.99
N LEU A 161 -10.40 14.09 14.37
CA LEU A 161 -11.44 14.93 14.98
C LEU A 161 -12.42 14.07 15.80
N PRO A 162 -12.88 14.54 16.96
CA PRO A 162 -13.91 13.87 17.73
C PRO A 162 -15.24 13.78 16.97
N ALA A 163 -16.08 12.81 17.31
CA ALA A 163 -17.34 12.55 16.61
C ALA A 163 -18.26 13.80 16.57
N ALA A 164 -18.25 14.61 17.63
CA ALA A 164 -19.06 15.83 17.72
C ALA A 164 -18.71 16.89 16.66
N ARG A 165 -17.55 16.79 16.00
CA ARG A 165 -17.09 17.74 14.95
C ARG A 165 -17.30 17.23 13.55
N GLU A 166 -18.05 16.12 13.37
CA GLU A 166 -18.28 15.54 12.03
C GLU A 166 -19.00 16.49 11.09
N GLY A 167 -19.97 17.28 11.62
CA GLY A 167 -20.69 18.28 10.84
C GLY A 167 -19.80 19.37 10.23
N GLU A 168 -18.71 19.73 10.91
CA GLU A 168 -17.75 20.74 10.43
C GLU A 168 -16.95 20.27 9.20
N VAL A 169 -16.92 18.98 8.92
CA VAL A 169 -16.24 18.41 7.73
C VAL A 169 -17.12 18.46 6.49
N LEU A 170 -18.43 18.67 6.68
CA LEU A 170 -19.42 18.78 5.59
C LEU A 170 -19.57 20.22 5.06
N GLU A 171 -19.11 21.22 5.82
CA GLU A 171 -19.12 22.64 5.47
C GLU A 171 -17.91 23.03 4.62
#